data_338c6be4afbc282d051e6cbb149bc840
#
_entry.id   338c6be4afbc282d051e6cbb149bc840
#
_cell.length_a   1.000
_cell.length_b   1.000
_cell.length_c   1.000
_cell.angle_alpha   90.00
_cell.angle_beta   90.00
_cell.angle_gamma   90.00
#
_symmetry.space_group_name_H-M   'P 1'
#
loop_
_entity.id
_entity.type
_entity.pdbx_description
1 polymer ?
#
loop_
_entity_poly.entity_id
_entity_poly.type
_entity_poly.pdbx_seq_one_letter_code
_entity_poly.pdbx_strand_id
1 'polypeptide(L)'
;LDKKLERPQFSKLDENQIYELLGITKGGIPTLAAIMNFGIYPQGIYPQLAITAITVSGTEIGDLGSAGERFVDNKRIEGTISEMVESALLFCKRNMKVKTIIDPATGLRKDRTEYPMNAVREAILNAVIHRDYSVHTEGTPIQIDFFSDRLEIHSPGNLYGRMTVDQLGIAKPDLRNPVLAVMAESMTKAENRYSGIPTIRREMKKYSLPEPVFENRRNEFVVILYNEQKMQGSEMRSEEESILEYCKTPRSRDDIKKFLKLKTWNYIMKQW
;
A
#
# COMPACT_ATOMS: atom_id res chain seq x y z
N LEU A 1 20.11 -18.17 18.96
CA LEU A 1 21.53 -18.60 18.90
C LEU A 1 22.37 -17.54 18.18
N ASP A 2 21.97 -17.10 17.00
CA ASP A 2 22.78 -16.14 16.19
C ASP A 2 23.02 -14.81 16.90
N LYS A 3 22.04 -14.28 17.64
CA LYS A 3 22.21 -13.03 18.40
C LYS A 3 23.15 -13.15 19.60
N LYS A 4 23.34 -14.34 20.16
CA LYS A 4 24.39 -14.57 21.17
C LYS A 4 25.79 -14.45 20.59
N LEU A 5 25.96 -14.89 19.33
CA LEU A 5 27.24 -14.80 18.62
C LEU A 5 27.53 -13.36 18.19
N GLU A 6 26.51 -12.62 17.76
CA GLU A 6 26.67 -11.19 17.38
C GLU A 6 26.83 -10.25 18.58
N ARG A 7 26.39 -10.66 19.79
CA ARG A 7 26.39 -9.85 21.01
C ARG A 7 27.03 -10.63 22.17
N PRO A 8 28.34 -10.59 22.32
CA PRO A 8 29.08 -11.37 23.34
C PRO A 8 28.55 -11.22 24.77
N GLN A 9 28.00 -10.02 25.12
CA GLN A 9 27.38 -9.78 26.43
C GLN A 9 26.19 -10.69 26.71
N PHE A 10 25.49 -11.20 25.70
CA PHE A 10 24.36 -12.11 25.88
C PHE A 10 24.79 -13.52 26.36
N SER A 11 26.09 -13.86 26.24
CA SER A 11 26.63 -15.14 26.76
C SER A 11 26.52 -15.25 28.28
N LYS A 12 26.43 -14.10 28.99
CA LYS A 12 26.31 -14.05 30.45
C LYS A 12 24.90 -14.10 30.98
N LEU A 13 23.89 -14.12 30.07
CA LEU A 13 22.47 -14.06 30.40
C LEU A 13 21.84 -15.42 30.17
N ASP A 14 20.86 -15.78 30.99
CA ASP A 14 19.96 -16.89 30.73
C ASP A 14 18.95 -16.53 29.62
N GLU A 15 18.19 -17.51 29.15
CA GLU A 15 17.23 -17.30 28.05
C GLU A 15 16.11 -16.37 28.41
N ASN A 16 15.58 -16.41 29.64
CA ASN A 16 14.50 -15.52 30.10
C ASN A 16 14.98 -14.09 30.13
N GLN A 17 16.18 -13.85 30.62
CA GLN A 17 16.79 -12.51 30.61
C GLN A 17 16.99 -11.99 29.18
N ILE A 18 17.36 -12.84 28.25
CA ILE A 18 17.48 -12.47 26.84
C ILE A 18 16.10 -12.12 26.24
N TYR A 19 15.07 -12.92 26.55
CA TYR A 19 13.71 -12.66 26.07
C TYR A 19 13.16 -11.32 26.59
N GLU A 20 13.40 -11.02 27.87
CA GLU A 20 13.04 -9.72 28.45
C GLU A 20 13.76 -8.55 27.76
N LEU A 21 15.08 -8.66 27.58
CA LEU A 21 15.89 -7.62 26.92
C LEU A 21 15.52 -7.39 25.46
N LEU A 22 15.11 -8.44 24.76
CA LEU A 22 14.67 -8.36 23.36
C LEU A 22 13.20 -7.92 23.25
N GLY A 23 12.48 -7.77 24.37
CA GLY A 23 11.07 -7.42 24.36
C GLY A 23 10.16 -8.55 23.86
N ILE A 24 10.66 -9.80 23.88
CA ILE A 24 9.86 -11.00 23.57
C ILE A 24 8.89 -11.27 24.71
N THR A 25 9.36 -11.14 25.94
CA THR A 25 8.52 -11.24 27.14
C THR A 25 8.59 -9.95 27.96
N LYS A 26 7.60 -9.77 28.82
CA LYS A 26 7.57 -8.75 29.86
C LYS A 26 7.01 -9.39 31.13
N GLY A 27 7.86 -9.54 32.17
CA GLY A 27 7.50 -10.30 33.37
C GLY A 27 7.16 -11.76 33.06
N GLY A 28 7.87 -12.40 32.14
CA GLY A 28 7.63 -13.77 31.70
C GLY A 28 6.43 -13.96 30.76
N ILE A 29 5.65 -12.91 30.48
CA ILE A 29 4.47 -12.97 29.61
C ILE A 29 4.88 -12.54 28.18
N PRO A 30 4.52 -13.28 27.13
CA PRO A 30 4.79 -12.87 25.74
C PRO A 30 4.18 -11.51 25.42
N THR A 31 4.95 -10.65 24.78
CA THR A 31 4.47 -9.34 24.30
C THR A 31 3.66 -9.49 23.02
N LEU A 32 2.81 -8.50 22.70
CA LEU A 32 2.11 -8.44 21.42
C LEU A 32 3.09 -8.56 20.24
N ALA A 33 4.24 -7.87 20.33
CA ALA A 33 5.26 -7.94 19.29
C ALA A 33 5.79 -9.37 19.10
N ALA A 34 5.98 -10.12 20.17
CA ALA A 34 6.40 -11.52 20.10
C ALA A 34 5.30 -12.41 19.51
N ILE A 35 4.06 -12.23 19.95
CA ILE A 35 2.91 -13.01 19.46
C ILE A 35 2.74 -12.79 17.96
N MET A 36 2.78 -11.53 17.49
CA MET A 36 2.59 -11.20 16.07
C MET A 36 3.76 -11.62 15.17
N ASN A 37 4.97 -11.81 15.72
CA ASN A 37 6.13 -12.22 14.91
C ASN A 37 6.45 -13.71 15.01
N PHE A 38 6.12 -14.38 16.14
CA PHE A 38 6.55 -15.75 16.43
C PHE A 38 5.42 -16.67 16.88
N GLY A 39 4.21 -16.15 17.12
CA GLY A 39 3.07 -16.93 17.55
C GLY A 39 2.63 -17.93 16.47
N ILE A 40 2.18 -19.11 16.89
CA ILE A 40 1.68 -20.15 15.97
C ILE A 40 0.40 -19.65 15.26
N TYR A 41 -0.48 -18.98 15.99
CA TYR A 41 -1.73 -18.42 15.46
C TYR A 41 -2.11 -17.15 16.25
N PRO A 42 -1.51 -15.99 15.90
CA PRO A 42 -1.76 -14.73 16.60
C PRO A 42 -3.24 -14.34 16.66
N GLN A 43 -4.00 -14.62 15.60
CA GLN A 43 -5.41 -14.28 15.48
C GLN A 43 -6.33 -15.12 16.37
N GLY A 44 -5.84 -16.21 16.90
CA GLY A 44 -6.54 -16.95 17.97
C GLY A 44 -6.63 -16.16 19.29
N ILE A 45 -5.69 -15.24 19.51
CA ILE A 45 -5.68 -14.33 20.68
C ILE A 45 -6.26 -12.96 20.30
N TYR A 46 -5.88 -12.45 19.12
CA TYR A 46 -6.29 -11.14 18.60
C TYR A 46 -6.97 -11.29 17.23
N PRO A 47 -8.26 -11.66 17.18
CA PRO A 47 -8.94 -12.03 15.93
C PRO A 47 -8.89 -10.96 14.83
N GLN A 48 -8.87 -9.68 15.18
CA GLN A 48 -8.89 -8.59 14.21
C GLN A 48 -7.50 -8.04 13.84
N LEU A 49 -6.43 -8.59 14.42
CA LEU A 49 -5.06 -8.27 13.99
C LEU A 49 -4.69 -9.07 12.73
N ALA A 50 -5.54 -8.96 11.71
CA ALA A 50 -5.46 -9.60 10.41
C ALA A 50 -5.48 -8.54 9.29
N ILE A 51 -5.33 -8.99 8.05
CA ILE A 51 -5.55 -8.16 6.87
C ILE A 51 -6.78 -8.69 6.15
N THR A 52 -7.71 -7.81 5.80
CA THR A 52 -8.80 -8.12 4.85
C THR A 52 -8.44 -7.53 3.49
N ALA A 53 -8.54 -8.33 2.45
CA ALA A 53 -8.20 -7.91 1.10
C ALA A 53 -9.39 -8.20 0.17
N ILE A 54 -9.81 -7.20 -0.60
CA ILE A 54 -10.91 -7.30 -1.56
C ILE A 54 -10.49 -6.76 -2.92
N THR A 55 -11.12 -7.28 -3.97
CA THR A 55 -11.04 -6.74 -5.33
C THR A 55 -12.44 -6.37 -5.80
N VAL A 56 -12.61 -5.10 -6.18
CA VAL A 56 -13.87 -4.52 -6.64
C VAL A 56 -13.82 -4.35 -8.17
N SER A 57 -14.95 -4.60 -8.84
CA SER A 57 -15.02 -4.47 -10.31
C SER A 57 -14.90 -3.02 -10.79
N GLY A 58 -15.35 -2.06 -9.96
CA GLY A 58 -15.42 -0.64 -10.29
C GLY A 58 -14.41 0.23 -9.52
N THR A 59 -14.78 1.49 -9.35
CA THR A 59 -13.97 2.51 -8.65
C THR A 59 -14.48 2.81 -7.25
N GLU A 60 -15.65 2.27 -6.86
CA GLU A 60 -16.24 2.49 -5.54
C GLU A 60 -16.63 1.18 -4.87
N ILE A 61 -16.59 1.15 -3.53
CA ILE A 61 -17.11 0.01 -2.77
C ILE A 61 -18.62 -0.03 -2.97
N GLY A 62 -19.10 -1.15 -3.53
CA GLY A 62 -20.51 -1.32 -3.86
C GLY A 62 -20.78 -1.37 -5.35
N ASP A 63 -19.82 -0.99 -6.19
CA ASP A 63 -19.92 -1.25 -7.63
C ASP A 63 -20.07 -2.74 -7.89
N LEU A 64 -21.05 -3.07 -8.75
CA LEU A 64 -21.30 -4.45 -9.14
C LEU A 64 -20.57 -4.78 -10.44
N GLY A 65 -20.03 -5.98 -10.52
CA GLY A 65 -19.49 -6.50 -11.75
C GLY A 65 -20.59 -6.88 -12.77
N SER A 66 -20.17 -7.31 -13.94
CA SER A 66 -21.08 -7.62 -15.06
C SER A 66 -22.06 -8.77 -14.77
N ALA A 67 -21.74 -9.65 -13.85
CA ALA A 67 -22.60 -10.74 -13.38
C ALA A 67 -23.33 -10.42 -12.06
N GLY A 68 -23.22 -9.17 -11.56
CA GLY A 68 -23.81 -8.72 -10.31
C GLY A 68 -22.98 -9.05 -9.07
N GLU A 69 -21.75 -9.50 -9.23
CA GLU A 69 -20.83 -9.77 -8.15
C GLU A 69 -20.38 -8.48 -7.45
N ARG A 70 -20.33 -8.49 -6.10
CA ARG A 70 -19.83 -7.38 -5.28
C ARG A 70 -18.31 -7.34 -5.25
N PHE A 71 -17.68 -8.50 -5.21
CA PHE A 71 -16.23 -8.64 -5.17
C PHE A 71 -15.78 -9.66 -6.19
N VAL A 72 -14.79 -9.35 -6.97
CA VAL A 72 -14.12 -10.27 -7.89
C VAL A 72 -13.30 -11.30 -7.11
N ASP A 73 -12.69 -10.86 -6.01
CA ASP A 73 -11.91 -11.68 -5.10
C ASP A 73 -11.98 -11.08 -3.69
N ASN A 74 -11.96 -11.94 -2.68
CA ASN A 74 -11.85 -11.52 -1.29
C ASN A 74 -11.03 -12.53 -0.49
N LYS A 75 -10.27 -12.05 0.48
CA LYS A 75 -9.47 -12.91 1.34
C LYS A 75 -9.28 -12.27 2.71
N ARG A 76 -9.47 -13.05 3.77
CA ARG A 76 -8.97 -12.77 5.09
C ARG A 76 -7.59 -13.39 5.22
N ILE A 77 -6.60 -12.62 5.59
CA ILE A 77 -5.18 -12.99 5.67
C ILE A 77 -4.77 -12.95 7.14
N GLU A 78 -4.34 -14.09 7.65
CA GLU A 78 -3.97 -14.35 9.04
C GLU A 78 -2.57 -14.95 9.11
N GLY A 79 -2.03 -15.10 10.32
CA GLY A 79 -0.69 -15.62 10.59
C GLY A 79 0.20 -14.56 11.27
N THR A 80 1.48 -14.84 11.28
CA THR A 80 2.52 -13.90 11.71
C THR A 80 2.63 -12.71 10.74
N ILE A 81 3.32 -11.66 11.16
CA ILE A 81 3.57 -10.48 10.28
C ILE A 81 4.18 -10.90 8.95
N SER A 82 5.19 -11.77 8.96
CA SER A 82 5.84 -12.25 7.73
C SER A 82 4.86 -12.98 6.82
N GLU A 83 4.08 -13.90 7.37
CA GLU A 83 3.07 -14.67 6.62
C GLU A 83 1.97 -13.79 6.07
N MET A 84 1.50 -12.81 6.85
CA MET A 84 0.49 -11.84 6.40
C MET A 84 1.01 -10.98 5.25
N VAL A 85 2.23 -10.45 5.35
CA VAL A 85 2.84 -9.63 4.28
C VAL A 85 3.00 -10.45 3.00
N GLU A 86 3.52 -11.67 3.09
CA GLU A 86 3.69 -12.55 1.92
C GLU A 86 2.35 -12.94 1.28
N SER A 87 1.36 -13.31 2.10
CA SER A 87 0.02 -13.66 1.60
C SER A 87 -0.69 -12.47 0.98
N ALA A 88 -0.54 -11.26 1.53
CA ALA A 88 -1.09 -10.03 0.97
C ALA A 88 -0.43 -9.68 -0.37
N LEU A 89 0.88 -9.85 -0.49
CA LEU A 89 1.60 -9.67 -1.76
C LEU A 89 1.13 -10.66 -2.83
N LEU A 90 0.91 -11.92 -2.45
CA LEU A 90 0.38 -12.92 -3.37
C LEU A 90 -1.05 -12.57 -3.83
N PHE A 91 -1.90 -12.07 -2.91
CA PHE A 91 -3.23 -11.57 -3.25
C PHE A 91 -3.15 -10.42 -4.24
N CYS A 92 -2.35 -9.39 -3.96
CA CYS A 92 -2.16 -8.26 -4.87
C CYS A 92 -1.64 -8.71 -6.24
N LYS A 93 -0.60 -9.56 -6.28
CA LYS A 93 -0.02 -10.07 -7.52
C LYS A 93 -1.03 -10.83 -8.38
N ARG A 94 -1.92 -11.61 -7.75
CA ARG A 94 -2.97 -12.39 -8.45
C ARG A 94 -4.02 -11.48 -9.09
N ASN A 95 -4.34 -10.37 -8.44
CA ASN A 95 -5.38 -9.43 -8.86
C ASN A 95 -4.86 -8.29 -9.76
N MET A 96 -3.54 -8.14 -9.91
CA MET A 96 -2.93 -7.18 -10.82
C MET A 96 -3.04 -7.60 -12.27
N LYS A 97 -3.26 -6.63 -13.15
CA LYS A 97 -3.05 -6.79 -14.59
C LYS A 97 -1.56 -6.95 -14.88
N VAL A 98 -1.22 -7.83 -15.82
CA VAL A 98 0.16 -8.04 -16.27
C VAL A 98 0.26 -7.62 -17.73
N LYS A 99 1.16 -6.67 -18.03
CA LYS A 99 1.47 -6.23 -19.39
C LYS A 99 2.76 -6.90 -19.85
N THR A 100 2.76 -7.45 -21.05
CA THR A 100 4.00 -7.92 -21.70
C THR A 100 4.65 -6.74 -22.43
N ILE A 101 5.88 -6.44 -22.09
CA ILE A 101 6.69 -5.39 -22.72
C ILE A 101 7.86 -6.07 -23.43
N ILE A 102 8.14 -5.64 -24.65
CA ILE A 102 9.36 -6.04 -25.35
C ILE A 102 10.40 -4.95 -25.09
N ASP A 103 11.52 -5.32 -24.48
CA ASP A 103 12.63 -4.40 -24.26
C ASP A 103 13.23 -3.98 -25.62
N PRO A 104 13.18 -2.68 -25.98
CA PRO A 104 13.61 -2.23 -27.28
C PRO A 104 15.12 -2.36 -27.51
N ALA A 105 15.93 -2.46 -26.44
CA ALA A 105 17.37 -2.60 -26.55
C ALA A 105 17.81 -4.06 -26.72
N THR A 106 17.09 -5.00 -26.12
CA THR A 106 17.46 -6.43 -26.10
C THR A 106 16.53 -7.32 -26.92
N GLY A 107 15.34 -6.82 -27.29
CA GLY A 107 14.29 -7.61 -27.93
C GLY A 107 13.63 -8.66 -27.01
N LEU A 108 14.02 -8.72 -25.74
CA LEU A 108 13.53 -9.72 -24.81
C LEU A 108 12.16 -9.31 -24.24
N ARG A 109 11.30 -10.32 -24.10
CA ARG A 109 10.01 -10.19 -23.43
C ARG A 109 10.23 -9.99 -21.93
N LYS A 110 9.57 -8.96 -21.36
CA LYS A 110 9.51 -8.71 -19.93
C LYS A 110 8.07 -8.52 -19.51
N ASP A 111 7.60 -9.33 -18.56
CA ASP A 111 6.28 -9.17 -17.99
C ASP A 111 6.34 -8.12 -16.87
N ARG A 112 5.45 -7.13 -16.94
CA ARG A 112 5.34 -6.03 -16.00
C ARG A 112 3.99 -6.08 -15.29
N THR A 113 4.00 -6.13 -13.98
CA THR A 113 2.81 -6.01 -13.15
C THR A 113 2.25 -4.58 -13.19
N GLU A 114 0.96 -4.43 -12.94
CA GLU A 114 0.26 -3.14 -12.91
C GLU A 114 0.92 -2.15 -11.94
N TYR A 115 1.28 -2.61 -10.75
CA TYR A 115 2.04 -1.86 -9.75
C TYR A 115 3.41 -2.51 -9.51
N PRO A 116 4.45 -1.71 -9.18
CA PRO A 116 5.74 -2.26 -8.80
C PRO A 116 5.63 -3.01 -7.48
N MET A 117 5.97 -4.30 -7.50
CA MET A 117 5.83 -5.19 -6.33
C MET A 117 6.60 -4.68 -5.09
N ASN A 118 7.72 -3.98 -5.30
CA ASN A 118 8.48 -3.38 -4.20
C ASN A 118 7.70 -2.24 -3.52
N ALA A 119 6.97 -1.42 -4.29
CA ALA A 119 6.13 -0.37 -3.72
C ALA A 119 4.96 -0.95 -2.92
N VAL A 120 4.29 -1.98 -3.45
CA VAL A 120 3.19 -2.66 -2.78
C VAL A 120 3.67 -3.35 -1.50
N ARG A 121 4.82 -4.06 -1.57
CA ARG A 121 5.43 -4.70 -0.40
C ARG A 121 5.69 -3.69 0.71
N GLU A 122 6.30 -2.58 0.35
CA GLU A 122 6.67 -1.54 1.31
C GLU A 122 5.43 -0.89 1.94
N ALA A 123 4.39 -0.64 1.15
CA ALA A 123 3.14 -0.08 1.65
C ALA A 123 2.43 -1.04 2.63
N ILE A 124 2.38 -2.34 2.33
CA ILE A 124 1.80 -3.36 3.20
C ILE A 124 2.62 -3.50 4.49
N LEU A 125 3.94 -3.56 4.37
CA LEU A 125 4.84 -3.67 5.53
C LEU A 125 4.70 -2.47 6.46
N ASN A 126 4.67 -1.25 5.89
CA ASN A 126 4.44 -0.03 6.65
C ASN A 126 3.06 -0.04 7.35
N ALA A 127 2.02 -0.51 6.68
CA ALA A 127 0.69 -0.62 7.27
C ALA A 127 0.69 -1.54 8.50
N VAL A 128 1.43 -2.65 8.46
CA VAL A 128 1.53 -3.58 9.60
C VAL A 128 2.43 -3.03 10.70
N ILE A 129 3.61 -2.49 10.37
CA ILE A 129 4.57 -2.02 11.37
C ILE A 129 4.06 -0.79 12.12
N HIS A 130 3.45 0.17 11.41
CA HIS A 130 3.03 1.45 11.97
C HIS A 130 1.57 1.48 12.43
N ARG A 131 0.83 0.36 12.25
CA ARG A 131 -0.54 0.22 12.77
C ARG A 131 -0.62 0.62 14.24
N ASP A 132 -1.73 1.23 14.61
CA ASP A 132 -2.10 1.38 16.00
C ASP A 132 -2.60 0.03 16.54
N TYR A 133 -1.87 -0.51 17.52
CA TYR A 133 -2.22 -1.77 18.20
C TYR A 133 -2.89 -1.51 19.57
N SER A 134 -3.37 -0.29 19.81
CA SER A 134 -4.09 0.03 21.03
C SER A 134 -5.50 -0.58 21.05
N VAL A 135 -6.10 -0.61 22.21
CA VAL A 135 -7.48 -1.08 22.41
C VAL A 135 -8.52 -0.32 21.56
N HIS A 136 -8.20 0.91 21.13
CA HIS A 136 -9.11 1.73 20.32
C HIS A 136 -9.22 1.28 18.86
N THR A 137 -8.24 0.54 18.38
CA THR A 137 -8.18 0.04 17.00
C THR A 137 -8.06 -1.48 16.90
N GLU A 138 -8.04 -2.17 18.05
CA GLU A 138 -7.93 -3.63 18.11
C GLU A 138 -9.00 -4.35 17.29
N GLY A 139 -10.22 -3.79 17.26
CA GLY A 139 -11.36 -4.35 16.53
C GLY A 139 -11.37 -4.10 15.02
N THR A 140 -10.37 -3.39 14.45
CA THR A 140 -10.34 -3.02 13.03
C THR A 140 -9.15 -3.67 12.31
N PRO A 141 -9.37 -4.54 11.32
CA PRO A 141 -8.27 -5.12 10.53
C PRO A 141 -7.61 -4.08 9.62
N ILE A 142 -6.41 -4.36 9.13
CA ILE A 142 -5.84 -3.66 7.98
C ILE A 142 -6.69 -4.05 6.76
N GLN A 143 -6.94 -3.09 5.84
CA GLN A 143 -7.69 -3.35 4.62
C GLN A 143 -6.82 -3.10 3.40
N ILE A 144 -6.99 -3.96 2.39
CA ILE A 144 -6.39 -3.82 1.06
C ILE A 144 -7.52 -3.85 0.05
N ASP A 145 -7.82 -2.70 -0.54
CA ASP A 145 -8.93 -2.53 -1.46
C ASP A 145 -8.38 -2.32 -2.88
N PHE A 146 -8.58 -3.30 -3.73
CA PHE A 146 -8.13 -3.31 -5.11
C PHE A 146 -9.27 -2.86 -6.02
N PHE A 147 -9.23 -1.60 -6.47
CA PHE A 147 -10.19 -1.02 -7.41
C PHE A 147 -9.69 -1.15 -8.85
N SER A 148 -10.54 -0.82 -9.80
CA SER A 148 -10.18 -0.84 -11.24
C SER A 148 -9.15 0.23 -11.62
N ASP A 149 -9.05 1.32 -10.83
CA ASP A 149 -8.18 2.48 -11.08
C ASP A 149 -7.08 2.69 -10.03
N ARG A 150 -7.15 2.00 -8.89
CA ARG A 150 -6.19 2.18 -7.79
C ARG A 150 -6.15 1.00 -6.83
N LEU A 151 -5.10 0.97 -6.03
CA LEU A 151 -4.93 0.11 -4.86
C LEU A 151 -4.89 0.99 -3.62
N GLU A 152 -5.76 0.76 -2.65
CA GLU A 152 -5.76 1.41 -1.34
C GLU A 152 -5.31 0.43 -0.26
N ILE A 153 -4.46 0.90 0.65
CA ILE A 153 -4.00 0.15 1.82
C ILE A 153 -4.30 1.00 3.04
N HIS A 154 -5.23 0.53 3.86
CA HIS A 154 -5.75 1.21 5.04
C HIS A 154 -5.12 0.60 6.30
N SER A 155 -4.43 1.41 7.08
CA SER A 155 -3.86 1.01 8.36
C SER A 155 -4.60 1.71 9.51
N PRO A 156 -5.18 0.97 10.47
CA PRO A 156 -5.82 1.56 11.63
C PRO A 156 -4.87 2.43 12.45
N GLY A 157 -5.32 3.65 12.77
CA GLY A 157 -4.56 4.67 13.48
C GLY A 157 -3.92 5.70 12.56
N ASN A 158 -3.91 6.94 13.03
CA ASN A 158 -3.31 8.07 12.32
C ASN A 158 -1.79 8.02 12.37
N LEU A 159 -1.10 8.91 11.64
CA LEU A 159 0.34 9.10 11.79
C LEU A 159 0.71 9.32 13.26
N TYR A 160 1.81 8.72 13.67
CA TYR A 160 2.24 8.73 15.07
C TYR A 160 3.19 9.88 15.37
N GLY A 161 3.10 10.38 16.60
CA GLY A 161 3.96 11.43 17.10
C GLY A 161 3.67 12.80 16.46
N ARG A 162 4.71 13.48 16.00
CA ARG A 162 4.63 14.80 15.38
C ARG A 162 4.71 14.77 13.86
N MET A 163 4.66 13.57 13.27
CA MET A 163 4.76 13.37 11.83
C MET A 163 3.50 13.87 11.13
N THR A 164 3.68 14.64 10.08
CA THR A 164 2.62 15.10 9.18
C THR A 164 2.78 14.50 7.79
N VAL A 165 1.73 14.50 6.98
CA VAL A 165 1.74 13.86 5.65
C VAL A 165 2.80 14.48 4.72
N ASP A 166 2.98 15.79 4.78
CA ASP A 166 3.97 16.54 4.00
C ASP A 166 5.42 16.21 4.38
N GLN A 167 5.64 15.73 5.60
CA GLN A 167 6.97 15.32 6.11
C GLN A 167 7.33 13.88 5.76
N LEU A 168 6.38 13.09 5.24
CA LEU A 168 6.61 11.69 4.90
C LEU A 168 7.72 11.52 3.85
N GLY A 169 8.73 10.73 4.22
CA GLY A 169 9.90 10.47 3.38
C GLY A 169 10.97 11.58 3.43
N ILE A 170 10.75 12.66 4.19
CA ILE A 170 11.70 13.78 4.40
C ILE A 170 12.24 13.74 5.83
N ALA A 171 11.33 13.75 6.81
CA ALA A 171 11.68 13.68 8.23
C ALA A 171 11.89 12.23 8.69
N LYS A 172 12.65 12.05 9.76
CA LYS A 172 12.77 10.75 10.44
C LYS A 172 11.42 10.41 11.08
N PRO A 173 10.88 9.20 10.83
CA PRO A 173 9.60 8.80 11.42
C PRO A 173 9.72 8.56 12.92
N ASP A 174 8.69 8.96 13.66
CA ASP A 174 8.45 8.46 15.00
C ASP A 174 7.91 7.03 14.92
N LEU A 175 8.51 6.09 15.65
CA LEU A 175 8.07 4.70 15.66
C LEU A 175 7.05 4.48 16.77
N ARG A 176 5.81 4.13 16.41
CA ARG A 176 4.76 3.73 17.37
C ARG A 176 5.10 2.41 18.05
N ASN A 177 5.63 1.47 17.29
CA ASN A 177 5.86 0.08 17.70
C ASN A 177 7.33 -0.32 17.53
N PRO A 178 8.29 0.27 18.29
CA PRO A 178 9.72 0.07 18.02
C PRO A 178 10.17 -1.39 18.19
N VAL A 179 9.65 -2.11 19.19
CA VAL A 179 10.00 -3.52 19.43
C VAL A 179 9.48 -4.40 18.28
N LEU A 180 8.21 -4.20 17.88
CA LEU A 180 7.59 -4.92 16.78
C LEU A 180 8.33 -4.65 15.47
N ALA A 181 8.70 -3.39 15.21
CA ALA A 181 9.44 -3.00 14.01
C ALA A 181 10.79 -3.73 13.89
N VAL A 182 11.57 -3.77 14.98
CA VAL A 182 12.87 -4.47 15.00
C VAL A 182 12.72 -5.97 14.80
N MET A 183 11.69 -6.58 15.38
CA MET A 183 11.41 -8.01 15.19
C MET A 183 10.97 -8.29 13.74
N ALA A 184 10.03 -7.52 13.21
CA ALA A 184 9.52 -7.67 11.85
C ALA A 184 10.64 -7.47 10.81
N GLU A 185 11.53 -6.50 11.00
CA GLU A 185 12.69 -6.27 10.14
C GLU A 185 13.59 -7.52 10.07
N SER A 186 13.84 -8.15 11.21
CA SER A 186 14.65 -9.37 11.29
C SER A 186 14.00 -10.56 10.57
N MET A 187 12.66 -10.64 10.54
CA MET A 187 11.89 -11.73 9.95
C MET A 187 11.60 -11.54 8.47
N THR A 188 11.36 -10.30 8.03
CA THR A 188 10.94 -10.02 6.66
C THR A 188 12.11 -9.69 5.73
N LYS A 189 13.36 -9.66 6.23
CA LYS A 189 14.55 -9.18 5.50
C LYS A 189 14.35 -7.79 4.91
N ALA A 190 13.48 -7.00 5.50
CA ALA A 190 13.23 -5.62 5.08
C ALA A 190 14.36 -4.72 5.56
N GLU A 191 14.91 -3.90 4.68
CA GLU A 191 15.85 -2.85 5.07
C GLU A 191 15.08 -1.65 5.62
N ASN A 192 14.85 -1.62 6.93
CA ASN A 192 14.10 -0.56 7.59
C ASN A 192 15.02 0.62 7.95
N ARG A 193 15.60 1.27 6.94
CA ARG A 193 16.45 2.46 7.11
C ARG A 193 15.76 3.74 6.68
N TYR A 194 14.52 3.97 7.12
CA TYR A 194 13.73 5.15 6.73
C TYR A 194 13.52 5.31 5.21
N SER A 195 13.63 4.22 4.47
CA SER A 195 13.57 4.22 3.00
C SER A 195 12.19 3.84 2.45
N GLY A 196 11.21 3.53 3.29
CA GLY A 196 9.89 3.01 2.90
C GLY A 196 9.14 3.93 1.95
N ILE A 197 8.78 5.11 2.41
CA ILE A 197 8.06 6.10 1.57
C ILE A 197 8.89 6.54 0.35
N PRO A 198 10.18 6.88 0.48
CA PRO A 198 11.05 7.14 -0.68
C PRO A 198 11.09 5.97 -1.68
N THR A 199 11.07 4.73 -1.20
CA THR A 199 11.03 3.56 -2.07
C THR A 199 9.73 3.46 -2.84
N ILE A 200 8.57 3.64 -2.18
CA ILE A 200 7.27 3.65 -2.85
C ILE A 200 7.27 4.70 -3.97
N ARG A 201 7.62 5.95 -3.68
CA ARG A 201 7.68 7.03 -4.68
C ARG A 201 8.62 6.70 -5.84
N ARG A 202 9.82 6.24 -5.55
CA ARG A 202 10.82 5.88 -6.58
C ARG A 202 10.35 4.75 -7.49
N GLU A 203 9.77 3.71 -6.93
CA GLU A 203 9.30 2.56 -7.69
C GLU A 203 8.07 2.92 -8.55
N MET A 204 7.12 3.72 -8.02
CA MET A 204 6.00 4.25 -8.81
C MET A 204 6.51 5.10 -9.98
N LYS A 205 7.47 6.00 -9.75
CA LYS A 205 8.09 6.82 -10.80
C LYS A 205 8.80 5.98 -11.87
N LYS A 206 9.51 4.90 -11.50
CA LYS A 206 10.13 3.96 -12.47
C LYS A 206 9.10 3.28 -13.37
N TYR A 207 7.88 3.10 -12.88
CA TYR A 207 6.75 2.55 -13.63
C TYR A 207 5.98 3.62 -14.40
N SER A 208 6.40 4.88 -14.37
CA SER A 208 5.68 6.02 -14.96
C SER A 208 4.23 6.07 -14.49
N LEU A 209 4.00 5.71 -13.23
CA LEU A 209 2.71 5.77 -12.55
C LEU A 209 2.59 7.09 -11.79
N PRO A 210 1.36 7.53 -11.46
CA PRO A 210 1.12 8.71 -10.63
C PRO A 210 1.87 8.63 -9.29
N GLU A 211 2.19 9.80 -8.74
CA GLU A 211 2.72 9.88 -7.38
C GLU A 211 1.75 9.20 -6.40
N PRO A 212 2.26 8.41 -5.45
CA PRO A 212 1.43 7.80 -4.42
C PRO A 212 0.81 8.88 -3.54
N VAL A 213 -0.45 8.71 -3.18
CA VAL A 213 -1.15 9.60 -2.26
C VAL A 213 -1.14 8.99 -0.87
N PHE A 214 -0.89 9.83 0.12
CA PHE A 214 -0.89 9.47 1.53
C PHE A 214 -1.91 10.34 2.25
N GLU A 215 -2.83 9.72 2.97
CA GLU A 215 -3.90 10.43 3.66
C GLU A 215 -3.99 10.00 5.12
N ASN A 216 -4.20 10.99 5.98
CA ASN A 216 -4.51 10.76 7.39
C ASN A 216 -6.01 11.00 7.55
N ARG A 217 -6.79 9.92 7.45
CA ARG A 217 -8.25 9.95 7.60
C ARG A 217 -8.62 9.78 9.07
N ARG A 218 -9.91 9.88 9.41
CA ARG A 218 -10.44 9.98 10.78
C ARG A 218 -9.75 9.08 11.83
N ASN A 219 -9.49 7.82 11.57
CA ASN A 219 -8.84 6.88 12.50
C ASN A 219 -7.96 5.89 11.73
N GLU A 220 -7.51 6.26 10.56
CA GLU A 220 -6.71 5.41 9.70
C GLU A 220 -5.71 6.24 8.90
N PHE A 221 -4.62 5.59 8.54
CA PHE A 221 -3.68 6.10 7.55
C PHE A 221 -3.84 5.30 6.26
N VAL A 222 -4.00 5.98 5.14
CA VAL A 222 -4.26 5.34 3.85
C VAL A 222 -3.13 5.63 2.88
N VAL A 223 -2.64 4.60 2.21
CA VAL A 223 -1.73 4.68 1.07
C VAL A 223 -2.50 4.34 -0.19
N ILE A 224 -2.51 5.24 -1.18
CA ILE A 224 -3.22 5.08 -2.44
C ILE A 224 -2.22 5.06 -3.57
N LEU A 225 -2.23 3.98 -4.34
CA LEU A 225 -1.42 3.80 -5.53
C LEU A 225 -2.36 3.79 -6.75
N TYR A 226 -2.30 4.82 -7.59
CA TYR A 226 -3.09 4.91 -8.81
C TYR A 226 -2.41 4.19 -9.98
N ASN A 227 -3.20 3.56 -10.84
CA ASN A 227 -2.71 2.99 -12.10
C ASN A 227 -2.76 4.01 -13.26
N GLU A 228 -2.21 3.64 -14.42
CA GLU A 228 -2.16 4.54 -15.60
C GLU A 228 -3.55 4.96 -16.10
N GLN A 229 -4.59 4.13 -15.87
CA GLN A 229 -5.93 4.37 -16.40
C GLN A 229 -6.57 5.63 -15.79
N LYS A 230 -6.26 5.94 -14.52
CA LYS A 230 -6.83 7.12 -13.86
C LYS A 230 -6.31 8.45 -14.43
N MET A 231 -5.04 8.53 -14.82
CA MET A 231 -4.50 9.76 -15.44
C MET A 231 -5.23 10.07 -16.76
N GLN A 232 -5.46 9.05 -17.60
CA GLN A 232 -6.19 9.24 -18.86
C GLN A 232 -7.65 9.59 -18.65
N GLY A 233 -8.32 8.96 -17.66
CA GLY A 233 -9.73 9.22 -17.38
C GLY A 233 -9.99 10.57 -16.71
N SER A 234 -9.10 11.06 -15.83
CA SER A 234 -9.26 12.36 -15.17
C SER A 234 -8.90 13.52 -16.08
N GLU A 235 -7.89 13.38 -16.95
CA GLU A 235 -7.56 14.40 -17.94
C GLU A 235 -8.65 14.49 -19.02
N MET A 236 -9.15 13.35 -19.53
CA MET A 236 -10.26 13.35 -20.49
C MET A 236 -11.56 13.90 -19.89
N ARG A 237 -11.93 13.53 -18.65
CA ARG A 237 -13.12 14.10 -18.00
C ARG A 237 -12.96 15.60 -17.73
N SER A 238 -11.79 16.06 -17.31
CA SER A 238 -11.55 17.49 -17.10
C SER A 238 -11.55 18.28 -18.42
N GLU A 239 -11.07 17.70 -19.51
CA GLU A 239 -11.15 18.32 -20.85
C GLU A 239 -12.60 18.32 -21.37
N GLU A 240 -13.34 17.24 -21.24
CA GLU A 240 -14.76 17.16 -21.60
C GLU A 240 -15.62 18.12 -20.76
N GLU A 241 -15.42 18.16 -19.45
CA GLU A 241 -16.11 19.13 -18.57
C GLU A 241 -15.74 20.55 -18.90
N SER A 242 -14.47 20.83 -19.20
CA SER A 242 -13.98 22.15 -19.62
C SER A 242 -14.58 22.57 -20.97
N ILE A 243 -14.72 21.64 -21.92
CA ILE A 243 -15.39 21.87 -23.21
C ILE A 243 -16.88 22.14 -23.00
N LEU A 244 -17.56 21.33 -22.20
CA LEU A 244 -18.97 21.48 -21.88
C LEU A 244 -19.24 22.85 -21.19
N GLU A 245 -18.39 23.24 -20.24
CA GLU A 245 -18.47 24.52 -19.56
C GLU A 245 -18.24 25.66 -20.54
N TYR A 246 -17.22 25.59 -21.40
CA TYR A 246 -16.89 26.58 -22.40
C TYR A 246 -18.00 26.74 -23.46
N CYS A 247 -18.72 25.65 -23.77
CA CYS A 247 -19.80 25.60 -24.76
C CYS A 247 -21.20 25.88 -24.18
N LYS A 248 -21.34 26.22 -22.88
CA LYS A 248 -22.61 26.70 -22.31
C LYS A 248 -23.17 27.94 -23.04
N THR A 249 -22.31 28.67 -23.68
CA THR A 249 -22.71 29.74 -24.66
C THR A 249 -22.32 29.31 -26.07
N PRO A 250 -23.13 29.62 -27.11
CA PRO A 250 -22.76 29.26 -28.48
C PRO A 250 -21.37 29.79 -28.86
N ARG A 251 -20.51 28.92 -29.34
CA ARG A 251 -19.12 29.20 -29.74
C ARG A 251 -18.89 28.79 -31.17
N SER A 252 -18.02 29.52 -31.86
CA SER A 252 -17.59 29.12 -33.20
C SER A 252 -16.63 27.93 -33.12
N ARG A 253 -16.54 27.18 -34.23
CA ARG A 253 -15.60 26.05 -34.39
C ARG A 253 -14.17 26.49 -34.15
N ASP A 254 -13.79 27.70 -34.58
CA ASP A 254 -12.44 28.22 -34.41
C ASP A 254 -12.14 28.64 -32.98
N ASP A 255 -13.15 29.08 -32.21
CA ASP A 255 -13.00 29.40 -30.79
C ASP A 255 -12.75 28.10 -29.97
N ILE A 256 -13.50 27.04 -30.25
CA ILE A 256 -13.29 25.71 -29.60
C ILE A 256 -11.91 25.17 -29.94
N LYS A 257 -11.47 25.29 -31.16
CA LYS A 257 -10.14 24.87 -31.61
C LYS A 257 -9.02 25.63 -30.87
N LYS A 258 -9.16 26.94 -30.72
CA LYS A 258 -8.21 27.76 -29.95
C LYS A 258 -8.21 27.39 -28.47
N PHE A 259 -9.39 27.17 -27.88
CA PHE A 259 -9.54 26.79 -26.49
C PHE A 259 -8.80 25.47 -26.19
N LEU A 260 -8.94 24.47 -27.08
CA LEU A 260 -8.30 23.16 -26.95
C LEU A 260 -6.82 23.14 -27.39
N LYS A 261 -6.27 24.27 -27.84
CA LYS A 261 -4.88 24.37 -28.36
C LYS A 261 -4.54 23.32 -29.43
N LEU A 262 -5.55 22.88 -30.20
CA LEU A 262 -5.39 21.81 -31.19
C LEU A 262 -4.82 22.38 -32.50
N LYS A 263 -3.80 21.73 -33.04
CA LYS A 263 -3.20 22.11 -34.33
C LYS A 263 -4.05 21.72 -35.55
N THR A 264 -4.84 20.63 -35.44
CA THR A 264 -5.69 20.11 -36.53
C THR A 264 -6.99 19.51 -35.99
N TRP A 265 -8.12 19.73 -36.72
CA TRP A 265 -9.47 19.26 -36.38
C TRP A 265 -9.65 17.73 -36.52
N ASN A 266 -8.78 17.03 -37.22
CA ASN A 266 -8.89 15.59 -37.48
C ASN A 266 -8.75 14.71 -36.24
N TYR A 267 -8.34 15.29 -35.11
CA TYR A 267 -8.20 14.55 -33.84
C TYR A 267 -9.54 14.34 -33.13
N ILE A 268 -10.48 15.29 -33.23
CA ILE A 268 -11.77 15.24 -32.53
C ILE A 268 -12.75 14.25 -33.21
N MET A 269 -12.74 14.16 -34.54
CA MET A 269 -13.68 13.30 -35.30
C MET A 269 -13.37 11.80 -35.25
N LYS A 270 -12.26 11.40 -34.62
CA LYS A 270 -11.92 9.96 -34.42
C LYS A 270 -12.42 9.40 -33.10
N GLN A 271 -12.96 10.23 -32.22
CA GLN A 271 -13.42 9.82 -30.88
C GLN A 271 -14.93 9.97 -30.68
N TRP A 272 -15.70 10.40 -31.72
CA TRP A 272 -17.17 10.45 -31.73
C TRP A 272 -17.72 9.47 -32.76
#